data_5b65b051d887d29a6698d91565e6f7f5
#
_entry.id   5b65b051d887d29a6698d91565e6f7f5
#
_cell.length_a   1.000
_cell.length_b   1.000
_cell.length_c   1.000
_cell.angle_alpha   90.00
_cell.angle_beta   90.00
_cell.angle_gamma   90.00
#
_symmetry.space_group_name_H-M   'P 1'
#
loop_
_entity.id
_entity.type
_entity.pdbx_description
1 polymer ?
#
loop_
_entity_poly.entity_id
_entity_poly.type
_entity_poly.pdbx_seq_one_letter_code
_entity_poly.pdbx_strand_id
1 'polypeptide(L)'
;DRSSAASDVYKRQDNERISRFLNAALHSRIGIRLIAEQHLALTESAHKARNSDDLASTTTSPTSVGIIDTQMSPVEVIQQSGAYVQALCEATFEMAPVIQFEGDLDARTVGIPVHLDYVMTELLKNSFRATTEMFLSRHPSGSAEDLPPIIVTLSSGPSQITIRIR
;
A
#
# COMPACT_ATOMS: atom_id res chain seq x y z
N ASP A 1 -44.32 -14.33 11.27
CA ASP A 1 -43.01 -14.30 10.59
C ASP A 1 -42.84 -13.33 9.46
N ARG A 2 -43.92 -12.70 8.98
CA ARG A 2 -43.80 -11.61 7.97
C ARG A 2 -43.21 -10.33 8.55
N SER A 3 -43.32 -10.07 9.84
CA SER A 3 -42.80 -8.88 10.52
C SER A 3 -41.28 -8.92 10.66
N SER A 4 -40.67 -10.09 10.86
CA SER A 4 -39.21 -10.27 10.96
C SER A 4 -38.54 -10.03 9.59
N ALA A 5 -39.11 -10.59 8.53
CA ALA A 5 -38.57 -10.43 7.17
C ALA A 5 -38.61 -8.96 6.67
N ALA A 6 -39.67 -8.22 7.00
CA ALA A 6 -39.80 -6.81 6.70
C ALA A 6 -38.75 -5.96 7.44
N SER A 7 -38.49 -6.26 8.72
CA SER A 7 -37.45 -5.60 9.52
C SER A 7 -36.04 -5.83 8.97
N ASP A 8 -35.74 -7.04 8.49
CA ASP A 8 -34.43 -7.38 7.91
C ASP A 8 -34.21 -6.72 6.56
N VAL A 9 -35.27 -6.56 5.74
CA VAL A 9 -35.20 -5.81 4.48
C VAL A 9 -34.93 -4.33 4.73
N TYR A 10 -35.61 -3.72 5.71
CA TYR A 10 -35.39 -2.31 6.07
C TYR A 10 -33.96 -2.07 6.56
N LYS A 11 -33.42 -2.93 7.43
CA LYS A 11 -32.05 -2.84 7.92
C LYS A 11 -31.01 -2.97 6.79
N ARG A 12 -31.26 -3.86 5.83
CA ARG A 12 -30.37 -3.99 4.65
C ARG A 12 -30.40 -2.74 3.76
N GLN A 13 -31.59 -2.17 3.51
CA GLN A 13 -31.70 -0.94 2.70
C GLN A 13 -31.02 0.26 3.36
N ASP A 14 -31.14 0.41 4.66
CA ASP A 14 -30.44 1.48 5.41
C ASP A 14 -28.93 1.28 5.36
N ASN A 15 -28.43 0.07 5.52
CA ASN A 15 -27.01 -0.25 5.42
C ASN A 15 -26.46 0.05 4.01
N GLU A 16 -27.20 -0.26 2.96
CA GLU A 16 -26.78 0.05 1.58
C GLU A 16 -26.75 1.57 1.30
N ARG A 17 -27.71 2.32 1.83
CA ARG A 17 -27.75 3.78 1.70
C ARG A 17 -26.58 4.43 2.45
N ILE A 18 -26.30 3.99 3.67
CA ILE A 18 -25.18 4.44 4.49
C ILE A 18 -23.86 4.08 3.79
N SER A 19 -23.71 2.87 3.27
CA SER A 19 -22.50 2.44 2.56
C SER A 19 -22.26 3.28 1.31
N ARG A 20 -23.30 3.56 0.52
CA ARG A 20 -23.18 4.42 -0.66
C ARG A 20 -22.79 5.84 -0.29
N PHE A 21 -23.40 6.41 0.74
CA PHE A 21 -23.05 7.75 1.24
C PHE A 21 -21.61 7.80 1.74
N LEU A 22 -21.17 6.84 2.56
CA LEU A 22 -19.82 6.75 3.06
C LEU A 22 -18.81 6.59 1.92
N ASN A 23 -19.08 5.72 0.96
CA ASN A 23 -18.22 5.56 -0.21
C ASN A 23 -18.09 6.84 -1.02
N ALA A 24 -19.19 7.53 -1.28
CA ALA A 24 -19.17 8.82 -2.00
C ALA A 24 -18.38 9.88 -1.23
N ALA A 25 -18.57 9.97 0.08
CA ALA A 25 -17.84 10.92 0.95
C ALA A 25 -16.34 10.61 0.99
N LEU A 26 -15.96 9.33 1.11
CA LEU A 26 -14.57 8.88 1.08
C LEU A 26 -13.91 9.17 -0.27
N HIS A 27 -14.56 8.84 -1.38
CA HIS A 27 -14.04 9.15 -2.72
C HIS A 27 -13.85 10.65 -2.93
N SER A 28 -14.83 11.47 -2.52
CA SER A 28 -14.70 12.92 -2.59
C SER A 28 -13.52 13.43 -1.77
N ARG A 29 -13.37 12.96 -0.53
CA ARG A 29 -12.25 13.35 0.36
C ARG A 29 -10.89 12.95 -0.22
N ILE A 30 -10.77 11.73 -0.73
CA ILE A 30 -9.53 11.25 -1.37
C ILE A 30 -9.22 12.10 -2.60
N GLY A 31 -10.21 12.38 -3.45
CA GLY A 31 -10.02 13.20 -4.65
C GLY A 31 -9.56 14.62 -4.34
N ILE A 32 -10.19 15.29 -3.38
CA ILE A 32 -9.81 16.65 -2.95
C ILE A 32 -8.37 16.66 -2.41
N ARG A 33 -8.02 15.69 -1.57
CA ARG A 33 -6.68 15.57 -1.01
C ARG A 33 -5.63 15.35 -2.11
N LEU A 34 -5.91 14.44 -3.05
CA LEU A 34 -5.03 14.15 -4.18
C LEU A 34 -4.76 15.39 -5.04
N ILE A 35 -5.80 16.16 -5.37
CA ILE A 35 -5.68 17.38 -6.15
C ILE A 35 -4.85 18.43 -5.37
N ALA A 36 -5.09 18.59 -4.09
CA ALA A 36 -4.35 19.53 -3.25
C ALA A 36 -2.86 19.16 -3.13
N GLU A 37 -2.54 17.89 -2.87
CA GLU A 37 -1.17 17.39 -2.79
C GLU A 37 -0.44 17.54 -4.13
N GLN A 38 -1.11 17.23 -5.24
CA GLN A 38 -0.54 17.42 -6.59
C GLN A 38 -0.27 18.90 -6.87
N HIS A 39 -1.20 19.78 -6.52
CA HIS A 39 -1.01 21.22 -6.72
C HIS A 39 0.17 21.77 -5.92
N LEU A 40 0.29 21.38 -4.66
CA LEU A 40 1.41 21.77 -3.81
C LEU A 40 2.73 21.29 -4.37
N ALA A 41 2.83 20.01 -4.74
CA ALA A 41 4.04 19.43 -5.29
C ALA A 41 4.47 20.09 -6.61
N LEU A 42 3.54 20.40 -7.50
CA LEU A 42 3.81 21.14 -8.74
C LEU A 42 4.27 22.58 -8.47
N THR A 43 3.64 23.25 -7.51
CA THR A 43 4.00 24.63 -7.13
C THR A 43 5.41 24.67 -6.53
N GLU A 44 5.75 23.76 -5.65
CA GLU A 44 7.09 23.64 -5.08
C GLU A 44 8.15 23.37 -6.17
N SER A 45 7.85 22.46 -7.11
CA SER A 45 8.73 22.16 -8.22
C SER A 45 8.96 23.39 -9.11
N ALA A 46 7.91 24.17 -9.38
CA ALA A 46 7.99 25.40 -10.15
C ALA A 46 8.80 26.49 -9.42
N HIS A 47 8.66 26.61 -8.10
CA HIS A 47 9.45 27.54 -7.29
C HIS A 47 10.93 27.15 -7.25
N LYS A 48 11.24 25.87 -7.08
CA LYS A 48 12.61 25.36 -7.13
C LYS A 48 13.27 25.65 -8.50
N ALA A 49 12.55 25.38 -9.58
CA ALA A 49 13.06 25.65 -10.93
C ALA A 49 13.33 27.13 -11.22
N ARG A 50 12.61 28.06 -10.57
CA ARG A 50 12.81 29.50 -10.70
C ARG A 50 13.98 30.02 -9.87
N ASN A 51 14.27 29.38 -8.74
CA ASN A 51 15.26 29.86 -7.77
C ASN A 51 16.62 29.15 -7.89
N SER A 52 16.74 28.12 -8.70
CA SER A 52 17.99 27.38 -8.91
C SER A 52 18.74 27.90 -10.14
N ASP A 53 19.70 28.77 -9.88
CA ASP A 53 20.88 28.97 -10.77
C ASP A 53 21.83 27.73 -10.70
N ASP A 54 21.57 26.81 -9.79
CA ASP A 54 22.35 25.57 -9.62
C ASP A 54 21.57 24.35 -10.10
N LEU A 55 22.00 23.80 -11.23
CA LEU A 55 21.47 22.59 -11.89
C LEU A 55 21.67 21.27 -11.09
N ALA A 56 22.10 21.31 -9.83
CA ALA A 56 22.67 20.12 -9.17
C ALA A 56 21.90 19.57 -7.96
N SER A 57 20.75 20.12 -7.56
CA SER A 57 20.06 19.65 -6.34
C SER A 57 18.55 19.43 -6.46
N THR A 58 18.10 18.83 -7.56
CA THR A 58 16.72 18.36 -7.67
C THR A 58 16.62 16.95 -7.10
N THR A 59 16.13 16.83 -5.88
CA THR A 59 15.73 15.56 -5.23
C THR A 59 14.45 14.94 -5.82
N THR A 60 13.93 15.49 -6.91
CA THR A 60 12.82 14.90 -7.67
C THR A 60 13.43 13.99 -8.74
N SER A 61 13.05 12.70 -8.71
CA SER A 61 13.35 11.78 -9.80
C SER A 61 12.96 12.41 -11.14
N PRO A 62 13.77 12.29 -12.19
CA PRO A 62 13.47 12.87 -13.51
C PRO A 62 12.17 12.34 -14.12
N THR A 63 11.58 11.30 -13.52
CA THR A 63 10.33 10.64 -13.93
C THR A 63 9.11 11.13 -13.18
N SER A 64 9.26 12.02 -12.17
CA SER A 64 8.15 12.47 -11.34
C SER A 64 7.51 13.77 -11.86
N VAL A 65 6.18 13.78 -11.91
CA VAL A 65 5.35 14.97 -12.20
C VAL A 65 4.47 15.25 -10.98
N GLY A 66 4.92 16.14 -10.12
CA GLY A 66 4.31 16.35 -8.80
C GLY A 66 4.42 15.10 -7.93
N ILE A 67 3.29 14.54 -7.50
CA ILE A 67 3.23 13.31 -6.68
C ILE A 67 3.19 12.03 -7.51
N ILE A 68 3.08 12.15 -8.85
CA ILE A 68 2.96 11.00 -9.76
C ILE A 68 4.35 10.65 -10.28
N ASP A 69 4.75 9.40 -10.11
CA ASP A 69 5.92 8.82 -10.76
C ASP A 69 5.48 8.02 -12.00
N THR A 70 6.03 8.38 -13.16
CA THR A 70 5.71 7.75 -14.44
C THR A 70 6.47 6.45 -14.68
N GLN A 71 7.47 6.15 -13.86
CA GLN A 71 8.32 4.96 -13.93
C GLN A 71 8.48 4.29 -12.56
N MET A 72 7.44 4.39 -11.71
CA MET A 72 7.44 3.80 -10.38
C MET A 72 7.76 2.30 -10.44
N SER A 73 8.69 1.87 -9.62
CA SER A 73 8.98 0.46 -9.37
C SER A 73 8.14 -0.05 -8.21
N PRO A 74 7.13 -0.90 -8.43
CA PRO A 74 6.37 -1.47 -7.32
C PRO A 74 7.23 -2.29 -6.37
N VAL A 75 8.24 -3.00 -6.89
CA VAL A 75 9.16 -3.81 -6.07
C VAL A 75 9.93 -2.96 -5.09
N GLU A 76 10.51 -1.83 -5.54
CA GLU A 76 11.27 -0.93 -4.66
C GLU A 76 10.39 -0.36 -3.55
N VAL A 77 9.16 0.06 -3.86
CA VAL A 77 8.20 0.55 -2.86
C VAL A 77 7.87 -0.56 -1.86
N ILE A 78 7.59 -1.79 -2.33
CA ILE A 78 7.25 -2.91 -1.45
C ILE A 78 8.44 -3.34 -0.59
N GLN A 79 9.67 -3.28 -1.10
CA GLN A 79 10.87 -3.55 -0.32
C GLN A 79 11.04 -2.55 0.84
N GLN A 80 10.81 -1.27 0.60
CA GLN A 80 10.86 -0.23 1.62
C GLN A 80 9.78 -0.43 2.69
N SER A 81 8.52 -0.63 2.27
CA SER A 81 7.42 -0.96 3.19
C SER A 81 7.71 -2.23 3.99
N GLY A 82 8.26 -3.26 3.31
CA GLY A 82 8.60 -4.54 3.90
C GLY A 82 9.67 -4.45 4.98
N ALA A 83 10.75 -3.70 4.72
CA ALA A 83 11.80 -3.47 5.69
C ALA A 83 11.29 -2.79 6.97
N TYR A 84 10.40 -1.79 6.81
CA TYR A 84 9.75 -1.13 7.94
C TYR A 84 8.87 -2.10 8.75
N VAL A 85 8.04 -2.90 8.07
CA VAL A 85 7.13 -3.85 8.73
C VAL A 85 7.92 -4.99 9.40
N GLN A 86 9.00 -5.45 8.77
CA GLN A 86 9.87 -6.47 9.35
C GLN A 86 10.46 -5.99 10.68
N ALA A 87 11.02 -4.79 10.72
CA ALA A 87 11.55 -4.21 11.95
C ALA A 87 10.48 -4.06 13.05
N LEU A 88 9.25 -3.69 12.67
CA LEU A 88 8.11 -3.60 13.59
C LEU A 88 7.71 -4.98 14.15
N CYS A 89 7.72 -6.01 13.31
CA CYS A 89 7.41 -7.38 13.69
C CYS A 89 8.49 -7.95 14.63
N GLU A 90 9.76 -7.74 14.30
CA GLU A 90 10.91 -8.12 15.15
C GLU A 90 10.85 -7.45 16.53
N ALA A 91 10.50 -6.16 16.59
CA ALA A 91 10.34 -5.45 17.86
C ALA A 91 9.17 -5.99 18.71
N THR A 92 8.15 -6.60 18.07
CA THR A 92 6.94 -7.07 18.77
C THR A 92 7.02 -8.53 19.16
N PHE A 93 7.56 -9.38 18.28
CA PHE A 93 7.57 -10.85 18.42
C PHE A 93 8.96 -11.44 18.58
N GLU A 94 10.01 -10.62 18.58
CA GLU A 94 11.43 -11.01 18.59
C GLU A 94 11.84 -11.87 17.38
N MET A 95 10.97 -11.95 16.38
CA MET A 95 11.17 -12.65 15.10
C MET A 95 10.30 -12.05 14.00
N ALA A 96 10.72 -12.23 12.75
CA ALA A 96 9.91 -11.82 11.59
C ALA A 96 10.17 -12.75 10.40
N PRO A 97 9.13 -13.05 9.57
CA PRO A 97 9.30 -13.77 8.33
C PRO A 97 10.10 -12.94 7.31
N VAL A 98 10.79 -13.60 6.39
CA VAL A 98 11.43 -12.93 5.24
C VAL A 98 10.42 -12.73 4.12
N ILE A 99 10.62 -11.68 3.32
CA ILE A 99 9.84 -11.47 2.09
C ILE A 99 10.59 -12.09 0.92
N GLN A 100 9.90 -12.89 0.13
CA GLN A 100 10.39 -13.43 -1.13
C GLN A 100 9.59 -12.83 -2.28
N PHE A 101 10.30 -12.34 -3.30
CA PHE A 101 9.69 -11.73 -4.47
C PHE A 101 9.70 -12.70 -5.65
N GLU A 102 8.58 -12.77 -6.37
CA GLU A 102 8.41 -13.61 -7.56
C GLU A 102 7.76 -12.83 -8.70
N GLY A 103 8.00 -13.26 -9.93
CA GLY A 103 7.35 -12.73 -11.13
C GLY A 103 8.10 -11.58 -11.78
N ASP A 104 7.40 -10.56 -12.25
CA ASP A 104 7.93 -9.46 -13.05
C ASP A 104 8.55 -8.36 -12.16
N LEU A 105 9.75 -8.59 -11.65
CA LEU A 105 10.41 -7.71 -10.69
C LEU A 105 10.88 -6.38 -11.31
N ASP A 106 11.10 -6.35 -12.62
CA ASP A 106 11.51 -5.14 -13.35
C ASP A 106 10.32 -4.30 -13.84
N ALA A 107 9.09 -4.69 -13.49
CA ALA A 107 7.89 -3.97 -13.89
C ALA A 107 7.95 -2.49 -13.47
N ARG A 108 7.51 -1.62 -14.37
CA ARG A 108 7.36 -0.18 -14.11
C ARG A 108 5.94 0.24 -14.42
N THR A 109 5.42 1.16 -13.65
CA THR A 109 4.06 1.67 -13.84
C THR A 109 3.96 3.15 -13.48
N VAL A 110 2.96 3.79 -14.03
CA VAL A 110 2.57 5.13 -13.58
C VAL A 110 1.80 4.98 -12.27
N GLY A 111 2.23 5.69 -11.23
CA GLY A 111 1.55 5.60 -9.94
C GLY A 111 1.96 6.69 -8.96
N ILE A 112 1.39 6.61 -7.78
CA ILE A 112 1.71 7.48 -6.66
C ILE A 112 2.40 6.61 -5.61
N PRO A 113 3.75 6.70 -5.46
CA PRO A 113 4.51 5.81 -4.58
C PRO A 113 3.99 5.79 -3.14
N VAL A 114 3.64 6.95 -2.59
CA VAL A 114 3.11 7.08 -1.22
C VAL A 114 1.80 6.29 -1.01
N HIS A 115 0.94 6.23 -2.03
CA HIS A 115 -0.31 5.46 -1.93
C HIS A 115 -0.02 3.96 -1.95
N LEU A 116 0.88 3.52 -2.82
CA LEU A 116 1.29 2.12 -2.86
C LEU A 116 1.97 1.71 -1.55
N ASP A 117 2.91 2.54 -1.06
CA ASP A 117 3.59 2.31 0.23
C ASP A 117 2.60 2.15 1.38
N TYR A 118 1.62 3.05 1.50
CA TYR A 118 0.58 2.95 2.53
C TYR A 118 -0.21 1.64 2.44
N VAL A 119 -0.68 1.28 1.25
CA VAL A 119 -1.45 0.04 1.03
C VAL A 119 -0.59 -1.19 1.36
N MET A 120 0.65 -1.21 0.87
CA MET A 120 1.56 -2.33 1.08
C MET A 120 1.97 -2.47 2.54
N THR A 121 2.23 -1.36 3.23
CA THR A 121 2.51 -1.36 4.67
C THR A 121 1.38 -2.01 5.46
N GLU A 122 0.11 -1.64 5.19
CA GLU A 122 -1.03 -2.23 5.90
C GLU A 122 -1.24 -3.72 5.57
N LEU A 123 -1.10 -4.10 4.30
CA LEU A 123 -1.24 -5.50 3.90
C LEU A 123 -0.10 -6.38 4.46
N LEU A 124 1.13 -5.90 4.41
CA LEU A 124 2.29 -6.60 4.95
C LEU A 124 2.19 -6.72 6.47
N LYS A 125 1.80 -5.68 7.21
CA LYS A 125 1.56 -5.76 8.66
C LYS A 125 0.60 -6.90 9.01
N ASN A 126 -0.51 -7.00 8.28
CA ASN A 126 -1.47 -8.07 8.49
C ASN A 126 -0.87 -9.45 8.18
N SER A 127 -0.10 -9.58 7.09
CA SER A 127 0.51 -10.84 6.68
C SER A 127 1.61 -11.27 7.65
N PHE A 128 2.50 -10.36 8.05
CA PHE A 128 3.56 -10.63 9.03
C PHE A 128 2.99 -11.09 10.36
N ARG A 129 2.02 -10.33 10.88
CA ARG A 129 1.36 -10.67 12.14
C ARG A 129 0.69 -12.03 12.07
N ALA A 130 -0.13 -12.28 11.04
CA ALA A 130 -0.84 -13.55 10.91
C ALA A 130 0.10 -14.75 10.79
N THR A 131 1.18 -14.61 10.01
CA THR A 131 2.20 -15.66 9.83
C THR A 131 2.91 -15.94 11.15
N THR A 132 3.37 -14.92 11.85
CA THR A 132 4.11 -15.07 13.11
C THR A 132 3.22 -15.61 14.23
N GLU A 133 2.01 -15.06 14.42
CA GLU A 133 1.07 -15.55 15.44
C GLU A 133 0.67 -17.01 15.19
N MET A 134 0.40 -17.38 13.93
CA MET A 134 0.06 -18.75 13.57
C MET A 134 1.24 -19.71 13.80
N PHE A 135 2.45 -19.29 13.46
CA PHE A 135 3.66 -20.09 13.68
C PHE A 135 3.90 -20.33 15.18
N LEU A 136 3.91 -19.27 15.99
CA LEU A 136 4.10 -19.36 17.44
C LEU A 136 3.02 -20.21 18.13
N SER A 137 1.78 -20.17 17.65
CA SER A 137 0.70 -21.01 18.20
C SER A 137 0.93 -22.50 17.98
N ARG A 138 1.62 -22.88 16.89
CA ARG A 138 1.93 -24.28 16.54
C ARG A 138 3.28 -24.74 17.05
N HIS A 139 4.23 -23.81 17.15
CA HIS A 139 5.63 -24.04 17.50
C HIS A 139 6.09 -23.04 18.57
N PRO A 140 5.67 -23.21 19.86
CA PRO A 140 6.00 -22.24 20.92
C PRO A 140 7.52 -22.06 21.17
N SER A 141 8.33 -23.05 20.78
CA SER A 141 9.79 -23.02 20.89
C SER A 141 10.48 -22.94 19.51
N GLY A 142 9.75 -22.58 18.46
CA GLY A 142 10.28 -22.45 17.10
C GLY A 142 11.23 -21.27 16.97
N SER A 143 12.19 -21.38 16.07
CA SER A 143 13.14 -20.31 15.79
C SER A 143 12.66 -19.43 14.62
N ALA A 144 13.25 -18.24 14.50
CA ALA A 144 12.97 -17.33 13.38
C ALA A 144 13.29 -17.95 12.02
N GLU A 145 14.25 -18.88 11.97
CA GLU A 145 14.66 -19.57 10.73
C GLU A 145 13.58 -20.53 10.21
N ASP A 146 12.68 -21.00 11.08
CA ASP A 146 11.61 -21.92 10.74
C ASP A 146 10.33 -21.20 10.27
N LEU A 147 10.30 -19.85 10.35
CA LEU A 147 9.14 -19.06 9.88
C LEU A 147 8.94 -19.20 8.37
N PRO A 148 7.73 -19.49 7.91
CA PRO A 148 7.47 -19.50 6.48
C PRO A 148 7.62 -18.08 5.90
N PRO A 149 8.20 -17.93 4.70
CA PRO A 149 8.37 -16.64 4.07
C PRO A 149 7.01 -16.08 3.62
N ILE A 150 6.93 -14.75 3.54
CA ILE A 150 5.83 -14.06 2.87
C ILE A 150 6.22 -13.91 1.41
N ILE A 151 5.41 -14.45 0.52
CA ILE A 151 5.68 -14.44 -0.91
C ILE A 151 4.89 -13.31 -1.55
N VAL A 152 5.60 -12.38 -2.19
CA VAL A 152 5.03 -11.27 -2.96
C VAL A 152 5.26 -11.54 -4.44
N THR A 153 4.18 -11.81 -5.16
CA THR A 153 4.23 -12.09 -6.61
C THR A 153 3.75 -10.88 -7.38
N LEU A 154 4.54 -10.41 -8.34
CA LEU A 154 4.18 -9.36 -9.28
C LEU A 154 3.91 -9.96 -10.66
N SER A 155 2.85 -9.48 -11.31
CA SER A 155 2.52 -9.85 -12.67
C SER A 155 2.13 -8.60 -13.45
N SER A 156 2.81 -8.37 -14.57
CA SER A 156 2.57 -7.24 -15.47
C SER A 156 1.66 -7.66 -16.61
N GLY A 157 0.55 -6.94 -16.78
CA GLY A 157 -0.35 -7.08 -17.93
C GLY A 157 -0.34 -5.82 -18.79
N PRO A 158 -1.05 -5.84 -19.95
CA PRO A 158 -1.04 -4.72 -20.89
C PRO A 158 -1.54 -3.39 -20.31
N SER A 159 -2.41 -3.43 -19.29
CA SER A 159 -3.06 -2.25 -18.71
C SER A 159 -3.04 -2.20 -17.20
N GLN A 160 -2.46 -3.21 -16.54
CA GLN A 160 -2.47 -3.30 -15.09
C GLN A 160 -1.28 -4.09 -14.55
N ILE A 161 -0.87 -3.79 -13.33
CA ILE A 161 0.03 -4.62 -12.54
C ILE A 161 -0.78 -5.25 -11.41
N THR A 162 -0.58 -6.55 -11.22
CA THR A 162 -1.20 -7.29 -10.11
C THR A 162 -0.12 -7.61 -9.09
N ILE A 163 -0.40 -7.33 -7.83
CA ILE A 163 0.44 -7.66 -6.68
C ILE A 163 -0.34 -8.63 -5.82
N ARG A 164 0.24 -9.78 -5.54
CA ARG A 164 -0.34 -10.81 -4.67
C ARG A 164 0.59 -11.12 -3.52
N ILE A 165 0.04 -11.10 -2.31
CA ILE A 165 0.72 -11.48 -1.05
C ILE A 165 0.14 -12.80 -0.56
N ARG A 166 0.98 -13.74 -0.18
CA ARG A 166 0.58 -15.07 0.35
C ARG A 166 1.64 -15.59 1.33
#